data_80ea294efc67ecae7d3c323b674495bd
#
_entry.id   80ea294efc67ecae7d3c323b674495bd
#
_cell.length_a   1.000
_cell.length_b   1.000
_cell.length_c   1.000
_cell.angle_alpha   90.00
_cell.angle_beta   90.00
_cell.angle_gamma   90.00
#
_symmetry.space_group_name_H-M   'P 1'
#
loop_
_entity.id
_entity.type
_entity.pdbx_description
1 polymer ?
#
loop_
_entity_poly.entity_id
_entity_poly.type
_entity_poly.pdbx_seq_one_letter_code
_entity_poly.pdbx_strand_id
1 'polypeptide(L)'
;NHKAIKEFFPKAQLFGFTGTPIFDENATYTQITGEEAQYKTTKDVFQHELHTYTITNAIEDKNVLRFHIDYYKPDDLYASFGEDMRKHAIAEAILKKHRAATSDYRFNALFATSSINDAIEYYKILQELQERYKSQSDEYVPLNVACVFSPPAYGNRDIMQIQEDLEQERMDNEVEPDKKRMALEKIIKDYNEQYGTNHTVMEFDIYYQDIQQRIKNQKYTNKDYPHKNKIDIVIVVDMLLTGFDSKYLNTLYVDKNLKHHHLIQAFSRTNRIPNDTKPYGNILDFRGQQSSVDAAITLFSGEKGESARQIWLVEPASVIKTKYKEAISK
;
A
#
# COMPACT_ATOMS: atom_id res chain seq x y z
N ASN A 1 24.07 6.95 -6.76
CA ASN A 1 23.88 8.11 -7.66
C ASN A 1 24.17 9.46 -6.97
N HIS A 2 23.70 9.74 -5.73
CA HIS A 2 23.92 11.02 -5.04
C HIS A 2 25.40 11.37 -4.85
N LYS A 3 26.26 10.40 -4.53
CA LYS A 3 27.70 10.60 -4.39
C LYS A 3 28.34 10.98 -5.73
N ALA A 4 27.98 10.29 -6.81
CA ALA A 4 28.49 10.59 -8.15
C ALA A 4 28.06 11.98 -8.64
N ILE A 5 26.83 12.42 -8.32
CA ILE A 5 26.37 13.78 -8.66
C ILE A 5 27.19 14.83 -7.90
N LYS A 6 27.47 14.64 -6.60
CA LYS A 6 28.32 15.56 -5.81
C LYS A 6 29.75 15.60 -6.32
N GLU A 7 30.32 14.46 -6.74
CA GLU A 7 31.65 14.39 -7.28
C GLU A 7 31.76 15.08 -8.65
N PHE A 8 30.73 14.93 -9.50
CA PHE A 8 30.69 15.54 -10.80
C PHE A 8 30.42 17.07 -10.76
N PHE A 9 29.56 17.49 -9.81
CA PHE A 9 29.22 18.90 -9.63
C PHE A 9 29.62 19.41 -8.23
N PRO A 10 30.92 19.60 -7.93
CA PRO A 10 31.39 19.86 -6.57
C PRO A 10 30.95 21.22 -5.99
N LYS A 11 30.47 22.13 -6.84
CA LYS A 11 29.96 23.47 -6.45
C LYS A 11 28.43 23.55 -6.48
N ALA A 12 27.73 22.48 -6.82
CA ALA A 12 26.28 22.50 -6.88
C ALA A 12 25.67 22.53 -5.46
N GLN A 13 24.63 23.32 -5.28
CA GLN A 13 23.78 23.28 -4.09
C GLN A 13 22.70 22.21 -4.32
N LEU A 14 22.54 21.33 -3.34
CA LEU A 14 21.56 20.26 -3.40
C LEU A 14 20.42 20.55 -2.43
N PHE A 15 19.20 20.62 -2.93
CA PHE A 15 17.99 20.75 -2.15
C PHE A 15 17.21 19.44 -2.22
N GLY A 16 16.85 18.89 -1.05
CA GLY A 16 16.03 17.69 -0.93
C GLY A 16 14.66 18.04 -0.38
N PHE A 17 13.63 17.38 -0.90
CA PHE A 17 12.26 17.45 -0.40
C PHE A 17 11.82 16.05 -0.01
N THR A 18 11.34 15.89 1.23
CA THR A 18 10.83 14.61 1.72
C THR A 18 9.65 14.84 2.66
N GLY A 19 8.62 14.01 2.54
CA GLY A 19 7.50 13.96 3.49
C GLY A 19 7.76 13.01 4.67
N THR A 20 8.85 12.22 4.60
CA THR A 20 9.22 11.22 5.60
C THR A 20 10.72 11.24 5.84
N PRO A 21 11.23 12.24 6.60
CA PRO A 21 12.65 12.32 6.92
C PRO A 21 13.13 11.07 7.68
N ILE A 22 14.40 10.73 7.48
CA ILE A 22 15.08 9.71 8.26
C ILE A 22 15.79 10.43 9.41
N PHE A 23 15.30 10.20 10.62
CA PHE A 23 15.87 10.66 11.87
C PHE A 23 16.76 9.57 12.49
N ASP A 24 17.49 9.87 13.56
CA ASP A 24 18.29 8.88 14.28
C ASP A 24 17.42 7.74 14.83
N GLU A 25 16.19 8.04 15.26
CA GLU A 25 15.23 7.12 15.85
C GLU A 25 14.68 6.08 14.84
N ASN A 26 14.66 6.41 13.56
CA ASN A 26 14.18 5.51 12.50
C ASN A 26 15.25 5.15 11.46
N ALA A 27 16.50 5.49 11.73
CA ALA A 27 17.63 5.15 10.87
C ALA A 27 18.03 3.67 10.98
N THR A 28 17.89 3.08 12.16
CA THR A 28 18.24 1.67 12.39
C THR A 28 17.09 0.75 11.98
N TYR A 29 17.39 -0.28 11.22
CA TYR A 29 16.44 -1.31 10.83
C TYR A 29 17.08 -2.69 10.88
N THR A 30 16.27 -3.72 11.09
CA THR A 30 16.71 -5.11 11.02
C THR A 30 16.58 -5.61 9.59
N GLN A 31 17.68 -6.03 8.98
CA GLN A 31 17.65 -6.67 7.66
C GLN A 31 16.92 -8.02 7.74
N ILE A 32 16.50 -8.53 6.59
CA ILE A 32 15.82 -9.83 6.49
C ILE A 32 16.77 -10.95 6.96
N THR A 33 18.08 -10.77 6.83
CA THR A 33 19.14 -11.66 7.37
C THR A 33 19.20 -11.69 8.91
N GLY A 34 18.45 -10.79 9.59
CA GLY A 34 18.49 -10.65 11.05
C GLY A 34 19.58 -9.71 11.56
N GLU A 35 20.42 -9.16 10.69
CA GLU A 35 21.45 -8.19 11.04
C GLU A 35 20.89 -6.77 11.15
N GLU A 36 21.44 -5.97 12.06
CA GLU A 36 21.09 -4.54 12.13
C GLU A 36 21.86 -3.76 11.06
N ALA A 37 21.13 -2.90 10.35
CA ALA A 37 21.70 -1.95 9.41
C ALA A 37 21.20 -0.54 9.72
N GLN A 38 21.87 0.47 9.19
CA GLN A 38 21.53 1.87 9.43
C GLN A 38 21.47 2.64 8.13
N TYR A 39 20.34 3.32 7.91
CA TYR A 39 20.21 4.34 6.87
C TYR A 39 21.00 5.57 7.26
N LYS A 40 21.51 6.31 6.28
CA LYS A 40 21.96 7.68 6.51
C LYS A 40 20.77 8.56 6.85
N THR A 41 20.89 9.37 7.89
CA THR A 41 19.85 10.33 8.25
C THR A 41 19.68 11.40 7.17
N THR A 42 18.51 12.01 7.11
CA THR A 42 18.27 13.15 6.20
C THR A 42 19.26 14.28 6.46
N LYS A 43 19.64 14.50 7.73
CA LYS A 43 20.63 15.47 8.14
C LYS A 43 22.04 15.14 7.64
N ASP A 44 22.45 13.86 7.61
CA ASP A 44 23.75 13.45 7.07
C ASP A 44 23.86 13.73 5.56
N VAL A 45 22.74 13.70 4.86
CA VAL A 45 22.68 13.92 3.40
C VAL A 45 22.63 15.41 3.07
N PHE A 46 21.77 16.19 3.75
CA PHE A 46 21.45 17.59 3.40
C PHE A 46 21.97 18.64 4.38
N GLN A 47 22.53 18.25 5.53
CA GLN A 47 23.16 19.12 6.55
C GLN A 47 22.22 20.11 7.26
N HIS A 48 21.38 20.85 6.52
CA HIS A 48 20.51 21.89 7.05
C HIS A 48 19.06 21.65 6.65
N GLU A 49 18.17 21.72 7.63
CA GLU A 49 16.74 21.79 7.43
C GLU A 49 16.35 23.25 7.20
N LEU A 50 15.70 23.53 6.07
CA LEU A 50 15.29 24.88 5.69
C LEU A 50 13.85 25.18 6.05
N HIS A 51 12.98 24.16 5.97
CA HIS A 51 11.56 24.28 6.24
C HIS A 51 10.96 22.91 6.56
N THR A 52 10.07 22.88 7.54
CA THR A 52 9.33 21.69 7.94
C THR A 52 7.84 21.88 7.69
N TYR A 53 7.25 21.00 6.87
CA TYR A 53 5.82 20.90 6.66
C TYR A 53 5.41 19.45 6.85
N THR A 54 4.89 19.15 8.03
CA THR A 54 4.58 17.78 8.46
C THR A 54 3.25 17.30 7.88
N ILE A 55 2.99 15.99 7.95
CA ILE A 55 1.69 15.42 7.60
C ILE A 55 0.58 15.98 8.52
N THR A 56 0.90 16.34 9.75
CA THR A 56 -0.02 17.04 10.67
C THR A 56 -0.49 18.36 10.10
N ASN A 57 0.46 19.19 9.63
CA ASN A 57 0.14 20.44 8.96
C ASN A 57 -0.70 20.21 7.70
N ALA A 58 -0.32 19.22 6.89
CA ALA A 58 -1.03 18.89 5.65
C ALA A 58 -2.50 18.45 5.88
N ILE A 59 -2.77 17.74 6.99
CA ILE A 59 -4.14 17.36 7.38
C ILE A 59 -4.92 18.58 7.89
N GLU A 60 -4.32 19.41 8.73
CA GLU A 60 -4.96 20.62 9.27
C GLU A 60 -5.29 21.63 8.16
N ASP A 61 -4.39 21.82 7.21
CA ASP A 61 -4.59 22.65 6.02
C ASP A 61 -5.53 22.01 4.98
N LYS A 62 -6.01 20.79 5.23
CA LYS A 62 -6.87 20.02 4.33
C LYS A 62 -6.23 19.73 2.96
N ASN A 63 -4.91 19.63 2.90
CA ASN A 63 -4.18 19.22 1.71
C ASN A 63 -4.17 17.70 1.52
N VAL A 64 -4.36 16.95 2.61
CA VAL A 64 -4.56 15.51 2.62
C VAL A 64 -5.64 15.12 3.64
N LEU A 65 -6.18 13.90 3.49
CA LEU A 65 -7.22 13.37 4.38
C LEU A 65 -6.62 12.73 5.64
N ARG A 66 -7.45 12.60 6.66
CA ARG A 66 -7.19 11.74 7.83
C ARG A 66 -7.21 10.27 7.43
N PHE A 67 -6.77 9.41 8.36
CA PHE A 67 -6.85 7.96 8.20
C PHE A 67 -7.94 7.37 9.07
N HIS A 68 -8.67 6.41 8.51
CA HIS A 68 -9.49 5.46 9.25
C HIS A 68 -8.75 4.12 9.28
N ILE A 69 -8.47 3.58 10.46
CA ILE A 69 -7.73 2.33 10.60
C ILE A 69 -8.57 1.31 11.34
N ASP A 70 -8.87 0.21 10.67
CA ASP A 70 -9.46 -0.99 11.25
C ASP A 70 -8.35 -2.01 11.52
N TYR A 71 -8.19 -2.42 12.78
CA TYR A 71 -7.32 -3.53 13.16
C TYR A 71 -8.14 -4.81 13.17
N TYR A 72 -8.02 -5.58 12.10
CA TYR A 72 -8.74 -6.83 11.95
C TYR A 72 -7.89 -7.99 12.42
N LYS A 73 -8.36 -8.67 13.45
CA LYS A 73 -7.81 -9.97 13.85
C LYS A 73 -8.78 -11.04 13.34
N PRO A 74 -8.33 -12.00 12.51
CA PRO A 74 -9.11 -13.21 12.29
C PRO A 74 -9.47 -13.80 13.66
N ASP A 75 -10.68 -14.32 13.81
CA ASP A 75 -11.12 -14.92 15.06
C ASP A 75 -10.04 -15.87 15.61
N ASP A 76 -9.86 -15.92 16.92
CA ASP A 76 -8.83 -16.75 17.59
C ASP A 76 -8.89 -18.22 17.16
N LEU A 77 -10.02 -18.67 16.62
CA LEU A 77 -10.20 -19.98 16.01
C LEU A 77 -9.23 -20.22 14.84
N TYR A 78 -8.95 -19.20 14.01
CA TYR A 78 -8.06 -19.32 12.86
C TYR A 78 -6.59 -19.28 13.26
N ALA A 79 -6.24 -18.65 14.36
CA ALA A 79 -4.87 -18.63 14.88
C ALA A 79 -4.32 -20.02 15.23
N SER A 80 -5.20 -21.00 15.48
CA SER A 80 -4.83 -22.38 15.78
C SER A 80 -4.66 -23.29 14.55
N PHE A 81 -5.10 -22.85 13.35
CA PHE A 81 -5.15 -23.68 12.14
C PHE A 81 -3.99 -23.47 11.15
N GLY A 82 -3.05 -22.60 11.46
CA GLY A 82 -1.87 -22.33 10.62
C GLY A 82 -2.05 -21.20 9.61
N GLU A 83 -0.97 -20.88 8.91
CA GLU A 83 -0.86 -19.68 8.05
C GLU A 83 -1.82 -19.71 6.85
N ASP A 84 -2.04 -20.88 6.25
CA ASP A 84 -2.94 -21.03 5.09
C ASP A 84 -4.39 -20.64 5.44
N MET A 85 -4.90 -21.11 6.59
CA MET A 85 -6.24 -20.76 7.05
C MET A 85 -6.35 -19.27 7.38
N ARG A 86 -5.29 -18.69 7.94
CA ARG A 86 -5.21 -17.27 8.21
C ARG A 86 -5.32 -16.46 6.92
N LYS A 87 -4.59 -16.81 5.87
CA LYS A 87 -4.66 -16.15 4.57
C LYS A 87 -6.04 -16.25 3.93
N HIS A 88 -6.69 -17.41 4.01
CA HIS A 88 -8.08 -17.56 3.56
C HIS A 88 -9.05 -16.64 4.32
N ALA A 89 -8.95 -16.57 5.65
CA ALA A 89 -9.78 -15.67 6.46
C ALA A 89 -9.58 -14.20 6.12
N ILE A 90 -8.33 -13.78 5.86
CA ILE A 90 -7.99 -12.43 5.40
C ILE A 90 -8.61 -12.15 4.03
N ALA A 91 -8.44 -13.05 3.06
CA ALA A 91 -9.01 -12.90 1.73
C ALA A 91 -10.55 -12.81 1.77
N GLU A 92 -11.22 -13.66 2.57
CA GLU A 92 -12.67 -13.55 2.79
C GLU A 92 -13.07 -12.22 3.42
N ALA A 93 -12.33 -11.73 4.41
CA ALA A 93 -12.58 -10.43 5.02
C ALA A 93 -12.46 -9.29 4.02
N ILE A 94 -11.44 -9.33 3.14
CA ILE A 94 -11.26 -8.38 2.05
C ILE A 94 -12.49 -8.41 1.12
N LEU A 95 -12.88 -9.57 0.60
CA LEU A 95 -14.03 -9.70 -0.29
C LEU A 95 -15.33 -9.18 0.34
N LYS A 96 -15.58 -9.48 1.61
CA LYS A 96 -16.77 -9.03 2.35
C LYS A 96 -16.79 -7.52 2.61
N LYS A 97 -15.62 -6.92 2.89
CA LYS A 97 -15.52 -5.51 3.28
C LYS A 97 -15.27 -4.56 2.10
N HIS A 98 -14.79 -5.05 0.97
CA HIS A 98 -14.28 -4.23 -0.14
C HIS A 98 -15.32 -3.22 -0.65
N ARG A 99 -16.56 -3.65 -0.85
CA ARG A 99 -17.64 -2.77 -1.33
C ARG A 99 -17.85 -1.56 -0.42
N ALA A 100 -17.90 -1.77 0.89
CA ALA A 100 -18.07 -0.70 1.87
C ALA A 100 -16.80 0.16 1.98
N ALA A 101 -15.62 -0.46 2.01
CA ALA A 101 -14.33 0.21 2.12
C ALA A 101 -14.04 1.14 0.95
N THR A 102 -14.49 0.78 -0.25
CA THR A 102 -14.28 1.54 -1.49
C THR A 102 -15.48 2.40 -1.92
N SER A 103 -16.43 2.64 -1.00
CA SER A 103 -17.63 3.43 -1.26
C SER A 103 -18.41 2.96 -2.49
N ASP A 104 -18.81 1.68 -2.47
CA ASP A 104 -19.56 1.04 -3.56
C ASP A 104 -18.76 0.96 -4.87
N TYR A 105 -17.51 0.49 -4.79
CA TYR A 105 -16.57 0.34 -5.93
C TYR A 105 -16.22 1.65 -6.65
N ARG A 106 -16.41 2.79 -6.01
CA ARG A 106 -15.99 4.08 -6.56
C ARG A 106 -14.49 4.24 -6.59
N PHE A 107 -13.82 3.67 -5.60
CA PHE A 107 -12.38 3.73 -5.40
C PHE A 107 -11.76 2.36 -5.61
N ASN A 108 -10.44 2.33 -5.70
CA ASN A 108 -9.66 1.11 -5.72
C ASN A 108 -8.84 0.93 -4.44
N ALA A 109 -8.24 -0.24 -4.32
CA ALA A 109 -7.42 -0.60 -3.17
C ALA A 109 -6.05 -1.15 -3.59
N LEU A 110 -5.05 -0.96 -2.72
CA LEU A 110 -3.84 -1.78 -2.72
C LEU A 110 -3.96 -2.86 -1.64
N PHE A 111 -3.34 -4.00 -1.87
CA PHE A 111 -3.16 -5.05 -0.88
C PHE A 111 -1.67 -5.35 -0.71
N ALA A 112 -1.08 -4.84 0.37
CA ALA A 112 0.32 -5.00 0.70
C ALA A 112 0.56 -6.36 1.40
N THR A 113 1.40 -7.20 0.80
CA THR A 113 1.79 -8.52 1.30
C THR A 113 3.25 -8.56 1.71
N SER A 114 3.63 -9.52 2.56
CA SER A 114 4.97 -9.58 3.15
C SER A 114 6.04 -10.05 2.17
N SER A 115 5.67 -10.84 1.16
CA SER A 115 6.60 -11.44 0.20
C SER A 115 5.96 -11.66 -1.17
N ILE A 116 6.78 -11.93 -2.19
CA ILE A 116 6.29 -12.34 -3.52
C ILE A 116 5.50 -13.65 -3.42
N ASN A 117 5.93 -14.60 -2.59
CA ASN A 117 5.21 -15.85 -2.40
C ASN A 117 3.82 -15.61 -1.80
N ASP A 118 3.71 -14.72 -0.80
CA ASP A 118 2.41 -14.34 -0.24
C ASP A 118 1.52 -13.65 -1.28
N ALA A 119 2.08 -12.76 -2.10
CA ALA A 119 1.33 -12.11 -3.18
C ALA A 119 0.74 -13.11 -4.17
N ILE A 120 1.53 -14.10 -4.60
CA ILE A 120 1.10 -15.19 -5.50
C ILE A 120 0.01 -16.03 -4.84
N GLU A 121 0.18 -16.36 -3.57
CA GLU A 121 -0.78 -17.19 -2.83
C GLU A 121 -2.11 -16.47 -2.62
N TYR A 122 -2.09 -15.21 -2.17
CA TYR A 122 -3.29 -14.40 -2.05
C TYR A 122 -4.01 -14.19 -3.38
N TYR A 123 -3.27 -14.04 -4.48
CA TYR A 123 -3.86 -13.96 -5.81
C TYR A 123 -4.66 -15.22 -6.14
N LYS A 124 -4.12 -16.42 -5.89
CA LYS A 124 -4.79 -17.70 -6.08
C LYS A 124 -6.01 -17.86 -5.17
N ILE A 125 -5.84 -17.59 -3.86
CA ILE A 125 -6.92 -17.69 -2.88
C ILE A 125 -8.10 -16.78 -3.26
N LEU A 126 -7.84 -15.54 -3.68
CA LEU A 126 -8.90 -14.62 -4.10
C LEU A 126 -9.61 -15.11 -5.37
N GLN A 127 -8.90 -15.70 -6.34
CA GLN A 127 -9.52 -16.30 -7.51
C GLN A 127 -10.43 -17.48 -7.12
N GLU A 128 -9.93 -18.42 -6.34
CA GLU A 128 -10.67 -19.61 -5.89
C GLU A 128 -11.92 -19.25 -5.09
N LEU A 129 -11.81 -18.28 -4.17
CA LEU A 129 -12.94 -17.79 -3.38
C LEU A 129 -14.00 -17.14 -4.27
N GLN A 130 -13.61 -16.33 -5.23
CA GLN A 130 -14.54 -15.65 -6.14
C GLN A 130 -15.23 -16.62 -7.10
N GLU A 131 -14.53 -17.63 -7.61
CA GLU A 131 -15.12 -18.70 -8.42
C GLU A 131 -16.16 -19.46 -7.59
N ARG A 132 -15.84 -19.81 -6.34
CA ARG A 132 -16.78 -20.45 -5.41
C ARG A 132 -18.02 -19.59 -5.16
N TYR A 133 -17.85 -18.28 -4.91
CA TYR A 133 -19.00 -17.39 -4.68
C TYR A 133 -19.87 -17.21 -5.94
N LYS A 134 -19.24 -17.13 -7.10
CA LYS A 134 -19.93 -17.07 -8.38
C LYS A 134 -20.73 -18.33 -8.68
N SER A 135 -20.21 -19.52 -8.32
CA SER A 135 -20.94 -20.79 -8.46
C SER A 135 -22.14 -20.91 -7.51
N GLN A 136 -22.15 -20.17 -6.41
CA GLN A 136 -23.22 -20.17 -5.40
C GLN A 136 -24.30 -19.11 -5.66
N SER A 137 -23.97 -18.04 -6.42
CA SER A 137 -24.90 -16.95 -6.70
C SER A 137 -24.57 -16.25 -8.01
N ASP A 138 -25.52 -16.26 -8.93
CA ASP A 138 -25.43 -15.52 -10.20
C ASP A 138 -25.37 -13.99 -10.02
N GLU A 139 -25.81 -13.49 -8.86
CA GLU A 139 -25.77 -12.08 -8.51
C GLU A 139 -24.38 -11.61 -8.03
N TYR A 140 -23.47 -12.56 -7.73
CA TYR A 140 -22.13 -12.21 -7.28
C TYR A 140 -21.32 -11.58 -8.40
N VAL A 141 -20.84 -10.35 -8.15
CA VAL A 141 -19.95 -9.63 -9.08
C VAL A 141 -18.51 -9.77 -8.57
N PRO A 142 -17.66 -10.51 -9.29
CA PRO A 142 -16.27 -10.67 -8.92
C PRO A 142 -15.50 -9.33 -8.93
N LEU A 143 -14.56 -9.18 -8.03
CA LEU A 143 -13.59 -8.09 -8.03
C LEU A 143 -12.52 -8.33 -9.10
N ASN A 144 -12.12 -7.29 -9.79
CA ASN A 144 -10.99 -7.32 -10.71
C ASN A 144 -9.69 -7.16 -9.93
N VAL A 145 -8.97 -8.25 -9.75
CA VAL A 145 -7.73 -8.30 -8.96
C VAL A 145 -6.54 -8.36 -9.90
N ALA A 146 -5.66 -7.37 -9.80
CA ALA A 146 -4.33 -7.39 -10.40
C ALA A 146 -3.28 -7.73 -9.34
N CYS A 147 -2.13 -8.25 -9.77
CA CYS A 147 -1.01 -8.53 -8.88
C CYS A 147 0.28 -8.09 -9.56
N VAL A 148 1.09 -7.29 -8.89
CA VAL A 148 2.34 -6.79 -9.45
C VAL A 148 3.48 -6.91 -8.44
N PHE A 149 4.57 -7.49 -8.87
CA PHE A 149 5.86 -7.55 -8.21
C PHE A 149 6.96 -7.62 -9.27
N SER A 150 8.17 -7.18 -8.94
CA SER A 150 9.28 -7.17 -9.89
C SER A 150 9.69 -8.60 -10.29
N PRO A 151 9.93 -8.87 -11.58
CA PRO A 151 10.42 -10.19 -12.02
C PRO A 151 11.86 -10.41 -11.58
N PRO A 152 12.36 -11.67 -11.57
CA PRO A 152 13.78 -11.96 -11.39
C PRO A 152 14.62 -11.25 -12.47
N ALA A 153 15.70 -10.61 -12.05
CA ALA A 153 16.49 -9.74 -12.95
C ALA A 153 17.30 -10.49 -14.00
N TYR A 154 17.82 -11.69 -13.69
CA TYR A 154 18.70 -12.48 -14.58
C TYR A 154 19.80 -11.66 -15.28
N GLY A 155 20.32 -10.61 -14.61
CA GLY A 155 21.32 -9.71 -15.17
C GLY A 155 20.74 -8.57 -16.03
N ASN A 156 19.44 -8.44 -16.18
CA ASN A 156 18.79 -7.30 -16.84
C ASN A 156 18.96 -6.05 -15.97
N ARG A 157 19.65 -5.04 -16.50
CA ARG A 157 19.96 -3.79 -15.78
C ARG A 157 18.73 -2.96 -15.43
N ASP A 158 17.72 -2.96 -16.27
CA ASP A 158 16.50 -2.18 -16.07
C ASP A 158 15.71 -2.76 -14.90
N ILE A 159 15.60 -4.09 -14.83
CA ILE A 159 14.97 -4.77 -13.69
C ILE A 159 15.79 -4.58 -12.41
N MET A 160 17.11 -4.69 -12.48
CA MET A 160 17.98 -4.41 -11.32
C MET A 160 17.80 -2.99 -10.80
N GLN A 161 17.65 -2.01 -11.69
CA GLN A 161 17.38 -0.62 -11.31
C GLN A 161 16.01 -0.46 -10.65
N ILE A 162 14.97 -1.13 -11.13
CA ILE A 162 13.65 -1.16 -10.47
C ILE A 162 13.77 -1.74 -9.06
N GLN A 163 14.57 -2.77 -8.87
CA GLN A 163 14.76 -3.45 -7.59
C GLN A 163 15.69 -2.74 -6.60
N GLU A 164 16.39 -1.65 -7.00
CA GLU A 164 17.27 -0.89 -6.09
C GLU A 164 16.53 -0.41 -4.83
N ASP A 165 15.26 0.01 -4.97
CA ASP A 165 14.41 0.51 -3.89
C ASP A 165 13.38 -0.52 -3.40
N LEU A 166 13.44 -1.79 -3.85
CA LEU A 166 12.51 -2.88 -3.56
C LEU A 166 13.26 -4.04 -2.89
N GLU A 167 13.78 -3.81 -1.69
CA GLU A 167 14.68 -4.74 -1.01
C GLU A 167 14.04 -6.13 -0.80
N GLN A 168 12.79 -6.18 -0.33
CA GLN A 168 12.09 -7.45 -0.10
C GLN A 168 11.91 -8.21 -1.41
N GLU A 169 11.45 -7.55 -2.47
CA GLU A 169 11.22 -8.21 -3.75
C GLU A 169 12.53 -8.70 -4.40
N ARG A 170 13.62 -7.93 -4.24
CA ARG A 170 14.95 -8.34 -4.71
C ARG A 170 15.41 -9.62 -4.02
N MET A 171 15.32 -9.68 -2.69
CA MET A 171 15.72 -10.86 -1.92
C MET A 171 14.82 -12.06 -2.22
N ASP A 172 13.52 -11.86 -2.32
CA ASP A 172 12.58 -12.91 -2.69
C ASP A 172 12.91 -13.52 -4.06
N ASN A 173 13.33 -12.69 -5.01
CA ASN A 173 13.71 -13.13 -6.36
C ASN A 173 15.04 -13.91 -6.42
N GLU A 174 15.86 -13.88 -5.39
CA GLU A 174 17.07 -14.73 -5.27
C GLU A 174 16.71 -16.19 -4.95
N VAL A 175 15.51 -16.43 -4.38
CA VAL A 175 15.04 -17.76 -3.99
C VAL A 175 14.02 -18.26 -5.02
N GLU A 176 14.27 -19.39 -5.66
CA GLU A 176 13.41 -20.02 -6.65
C GLU A 176 12.91 -19.05 -7.75
N PRO A 177 13.82 -18.31 -8.43
CA PRO A 177 13.44 -17.25 -9.37
C PRO A 177 12.53 -17.74 -10.50
N ASP A 178 12.75 -18.95 -11.02
CA ASP A 178 11.96 -19.49 -12.12
C ASP A 178 10.49 -19.71 -11.73
N LYS A 179 10.22 -20.15 -10.49
CA LYS A 179 8.84 -20.29 -10.00
C LYS A 179 8.10 -18.94 -9.94
N LYS A 180 8.78 -17.91 -9.50
CA LYS A 180 8.22 -16.55 -9.44
C LYS A 180 7.97 -15.98 -10.83
N ARG A 181 8.90 -16.20 -11.74
CA ARG A 181 8.73 -15.83 -13.15
C ARG A 181 7.51 -16.53 -13.76
N MET A 182 7.40 -17.84 -13.63
CA MET A 182 6.24 -18.60 -14.14
C MET A 182 4.92 -18.14 -13.53
N ALA A 183 4.90 -17.81 -12.23
CA ALA A 183 3.71 -17.28 -11.58
C ALA A 183 3.35 -15.89 -12.14
N LEU A 184 4.33 -15.01 -12.34
CA LEU A 184 4.10 -13.70 -12.93
C LEU A 184 3.63 -13.80 -14.40
N GLU A 185 4.18 -14.72 -15.19
CA GLU A 185 3.71 -15.01 -16.56
C GLU A 185 2.22 -15.40 -16.58
N LYS A 186 1.79 -16.26 -15.63
CA LYS A 186 0.38 -16.62 -15.49
C LYS A 186 -0.47 -15.41 -15.09
N ILE A 187 -0.04 -14.63 -14.10
CA ILE A 187 -0.76 -13.42 -13.65
C ILE A 187 -0.92 -12.43 -14.81
N ILE A 188 0.13 -12.18 -15.58
CA ILE A 188 0.08 -11.30 -16.75
C ILE A 188 -0.85 -11.86 -17.83
N LYS A 189 -0.87 -13.18 -18.03
CA LYS A 189 -1.81 -13.82 -18.97
C LYS A 189 -3.26 -13.57 -18.54
N ASP A 190 -3.60 -13.83 -17.28
CA ASP A 190 -4.95 -13.61 -16.74
C ASP A 190 -5.34 -12.10 -16.87
N TYR A 191 -4.39 -11.19 -16.63
CA TYR A 191 -4.58 -9.76 -16.84
C TYR A 191 -4.85 -9.42 -18.32
N ASN A 192 -4.09 -9.98 -19.24
CA ASN A 192 -4.29 -9.78 -20.67
C ASN A 192 -5.67 -10.24 -21.14
N GLU A 193 -6.14 -11.37 -20.63
CA GLU A 193 -7.48 -11.91 -20.93
C GLU A 193 -8.58 -10.95 -20.39
N GLN A 194 -8.41 -10.44 -19.18
CA GLN A 194 -9.36 -9.51 -18.56
C GLN A 194 -9.46 -8.17 -19.30
N TYR A 195 -8.32 -7.61 -19.74
CA TYR A 195 -8.26 -6.23 -20.24
C TYR A 195 -8.02 -6.12 -21.75
N GLY A 196 -7.91 -7.25 -22.47
CA GLY A 196 -7.65 -7.27 -23.90
C GLY A 196 -6.28 -6.72 -24.29
N THR A 197 -5.27 -6.96 -23.45
CA THR A 197 -3.88 -6.53 -23.65
C THR A 197 -2.98 -7.69 -24.07
N ASN A 198 -1.70 -7.43 -24.36
CA ASN A 198 -0.73 -8.44 -24.78
C ASN A 198 0.63 -8.29 -24.07
N HIS A 199 0.60 -7.86 -22.81
CA HIS A 199 1.80 -7.69 -22.00
C HIS A 199 2.57 -8.99 -21.81
N THR A 200 3.87 -8.87 -21.61
CA THR A 200 4.78 -9.99 -21.33
C THR A 200 5.69 -9.67 -20.15
N VAL A 201 6.28 -10.69 -19.53
CA VAL A 201 7.28 -10.48 -18.45
C VAL A 201 8.55 -9.80 -19.02
N MET A 202 8.85 -9.98 -20.31
CA MET A 202 10.01 -9.34 -20.94
C MET A 202 9.84 -7.83 -21.08
N GLU A 203 8.61 -7.35 -21.17
CA GLU A 203 8.22 -5.94 -21.24
C GLU A 203 7.47 -5.54 -19.96
N PHE A 204 8.02 -5.94 -18.81
CA PHE A 204 7.38 -5.76 -17.51
C PHE A 204 7.04 -4.30 -17.20
N ASP A 205 7.86 -3.36 -17.60
CA ASP A 205 7.64 -1.93 -17.44
C ASP A 205 6.33 -1.47 -18.10
N ILE A 206 5.97 -2.00 -19.26
CA ILE A 206 4.72 -1.67 -19.96
C ILE A 206 3.51 -2.23 -19.20
N TYR A 207 3.59 -3.47 -18.71
CA TYR A 207 2.57 -4.05 -17.83
C TYR A 207 2.37 -3.21 -16.56
N TYR A 208 3.47 -2.83 -15.90
CA TYR A 208 3.45 -2.03 -14.69
C TYR A 208 2.87 -0.63 -14.93
N GLN A 209 3.21 0.01 -16.04
CA GLN A 209 2.65 1.31 -16.43
C GLN A 209 1.16 1.23 -16.74
N ASP A 210 0.67 0.17 -17.40
CA ASP A 210 -0.76 -0.02 -17.67
C ASP A 210 -1.56 -0.13 -16.36
N ILE A 211 -1.10 -0.92 -15.39
CA ILE A 211 -1.72 -1.00 -14.05
C ILE A 211 -1.79 0.39 -13.41
N GLN A 212 -0.68 1.13 -13.40
CA GLN A 212 -0.65 2.48 -12.82
C GLN A 212 -1.66 3.43 -13.49
N GLN A 213 -1.72 3.41 -14.83
CA GLN A 213 -2.64 4.27 -15.58
C GLN A 213 -4.09 3.91 -15.31
N ARG A 214 -4.46 2.62 -15.26
CA ARG A 214 -5.82 2.18 -14.94
C ARG A 214 -6.26 2.66 -13.57
N ILE A 215 -5.40 2.57 -12.55
CA ILE A 215 -5.68 3.07 -11.22
C ILE A 215 -5.84 4.60 -11.22
N LYS A 216 -4.98 5.33 -11.94
CA LYS A 216 -4.99 6.80 -12.00
C LYS A 216 -6.18 7.35 -12.78
N ASN A 217 -6.60 6.68 -13.83
CA ASN A 217 -7.65 7.14 -14.73
C ASN A 217 -9.04 6.63 -14.36
N GLN A 218 -9.15 5.83 -13.31
CA GLN A 218 -10.42 5.28 -12.84
C GLN A 218 -11.38 6.40 -12.44
N LYS A 219 -12.59 6.41 -13.01
CA LYS A 219 -13.62 7.39 -12.72
C LYS A 219 -14.58 6.89 -11.64
N TYR A 220 -15.24 7.80 -10.95
CA TYR A 220 -16.20 7.48 -9.90
C TYR A 220 -17.43 6.73 -10.36
N THR A 221 -17.93 7.01 -11.56
CA THR A 221 -19.17 6.44 -12.04
C THR A 221 -18.89 5.25 -12.95
N ASN A 222 -19.55 4.13 -12.68
CA ASN A 222 -19.50 2.95 -13.56
C ASN A 222 -20.16 3.22 -14.93
N LYS A 223 -20.97 4.29 -15.05
CA LYS A 223 -21.60 4.67 -16.31
C LYS A 223 -20.57 5.07 -17.36
N ASP A 224 -19.61 5.90 -16.96
CA ASP A 224 -18.56 6.40 -17.86
C ASP A 224 -17.35 5.49 -17.95
N TYR A 225 -17.15 4.63 -16.93
CA TYR A 225 -16.05 3.69 -16.84
C TYR A 225 -16.56 2.34 -16.32
N PRO A 226 -16.96 1.43 -17.23
CA PRO A 226 -17.53 0.14 -16.85
C PRO A 226 -16.66 -0.67 -15.89
N HIS A 227 -17.28 -1.35 -14.92
CA HIS A 227 -16.59 -2.12 -13.90
C HIS A 227 -15.58 -3.13 -14.49
N LYS A 228 -15.90 -3.77 -15.61
CA LYS A 228 -14.98 -4.70 -16.30
C LYS A 228 -13.63 -4.10 -16.71
N ASN A 229 -13.53 -2.77 -16.82
CA ASN A 229 -12.30 -2.06 -17.18
C ASN A 229 -11.54 -1.55 -15.97
N LYS A 230 -12.13 -1.62 -14.76
CA LYS A 230 -11.52 -1.17 -13.51
C LYS A 230 -10.61 -2.23 -12.93
N ILE A 231 -9.64 -1.78 -12.15
CA ILE A 231 -8.94 -2.60 -11.18
C ILE A 231 -9.52 -2.27 -9.80
N ASP A 232 -10.07 -3.25 -9.11
CA ASP A 232 -10.59 -3.06 -7.75
C ASP A 232 -9.48 -3.18 -6.72
N ILE A 233 -8.60 -4.17 -6.87
CA ILE A 233 -7.50 -4.44 -5.94
C ILE A 233 -6.22 -4.71 -6.74
N VAL A 234 -5.11 -4.10 -6.32
CA VAL A 234 -3.77 -4.51 -6.75
C VAL A 234 -3.03 -5.11 -5.58
N ILE A 235 -2.65 -6.38 -5.70
CA ILE A 235 -1.77 -7.06 -4.74
C ILE A 235 -0.34 -6.64 -5.06
N VAL A 236 0.40 -6.21 -4.03
CA VAL A 236 1.76 -5.69 -4.14
C VAL A 236 2.62 -6.20 -2.98
N VAL A 237 3.94 -6.16 -3.15
CA VAL A 237 4.90 -6.38 -2.06
C VAL A 237 5.50 -5.04 -1.62
N ASP A 238 6.33 -4.43 -2.45
CA ASP A 238 6.90 -3.09 -2.23
C ASP A 238 6.46 -2.08 -3.30
N MET A 239 6.22 -2.58 -4.51
CA MET A 239 5.79 -1.73 -5.64
C MET A 239 4.50 -0.97 -5.29
N LEU A 240 4.37 0.27 -5.79
CA LEU A 240 3.25 1.18 -5.54
C LEU A 240 3.07 1.67 -4.09
N LEU A 241 3.75 1.09 -3.09
CA LEU A 241 3.69 1.57 -1.70
C LEU A 241 4.47 2.89 -1.53
N THR A 242 5.47 3.11 -2.38
CA THR A 242 6.24 4.36 -2.44
C THR A 242 6.15 4.98 -3.85
N GLY A 243 6.28 6.30 -3.96
CA GLY A 243 6.37 7.00 -5.25
C GLY A 243 5.10 7.02 -6.12
N PHE A 244 4.05 6.28 -5.79
CA PHE A 244 2.81 6.23 -6.55
C PHE A 244 1.77 7.24 -6.03
N ASP A 245 1.07 7.91 -6.92
CA ASP A 245 0.03 8.87 -6.59
C ASP A 245 -1.24 8.65 -7.41
N SER A 246 -2.36 8.41 -6.72
CA SER A 246 -3.69 8.31 -7.31
C SER A 246 -4.76 8.87 -6.39
N LYS A 247 -5.60 9.74 -6.90
CA LYS A 247 -6.77 10.28 -6.18
C LYS A 247 -7.87 9.24 -5.97
N TYR A 248 -7.90 8.21 -6.82
CA TYR A 248 -8.92 7.16 -6.78
C TYR A 248 -8.54 5.98 -5.87
N LEU A 249 -7.32 5.94 -5.37
CA LEU A 249 -6.89 4.97 -4.38
C LEU A 249 -7.29 5.45 -2.99
N ASN A 250 -8.23 4.75 -2.34
CA ASN A 250 -8.69 5.14 -1.00
C ASN A 250 -8.44 4.08 0.07
N THR A 251 -8.17 2.83 -0.31
CA THR A 251 -8.09 1.71 0.64
C THR A 251 -6.74 1.01 0.51
N LEU A 252 -6.15 0.68 1.66
CA LEU A 252 -4.97 -0.16 1.78
C LEU A 252 -5.28 -1.32 2.73
N TYR A 253 -5.22 -2.54 2.21
CA TYR A 253 -5.18 -3.77 2.98
C TYR A 253 -3.74 -4.09 3.31
N VAL A 254 -3.44 -4.41 4.58
CA VAL A 254 -2.06 -4.58 5.05
C VAL A 254 -1.88 -5.93 5.74
N ASP A 255 -1.22 -6.86 5.06
CA ASP A 255 -0.70 -8.09 5.65
C ASP A 255 0.84 -8.11 5.57
N LYS A 256 1.43 -7.00 5.97
CA LYS A 256 2.87 -6.74 5.98
C LYS A 256 3.25 -5.94 7.23
N ASN A 257 4.36 -6.27 7.85
CA ASN A 257 4.88 -5.47 8.95
C ASN A 257 5.52 -4.18 8.41
N LEU A 258 4.85 -3.06 8.64
CA LEU A 258 5.30 -1.74 8.25
C LEU A 258 5.74 -0.95 9.48
N LYS A 259 6.85 -0.22 9.38
CA LYS A 259 7.36 0.60 10.48
C LYS A 259 7.76 1.99 9.98
N HIS A 260 7.66 2.97 10.89
CA HIS A 260 8.17 4.33 10.69
C HIS A 260 7.80 4.93 9.32
N HIS A 261 8.79 5.33 8.53
CA HIS A 261 8.60 6.00 7.24
C HIS A 261 7.89 5.12 6.21
N HIS A 262 8.17 3.80 6.16
CA HIS A 262 7.48 2.87 5.23
C HIS A 262 5.98 2.79 5.53
N LEU A 263 5.60 2.79 6.84
CA LEU A 263 4.20 2.79 7.24
C LEU A 263 3.49 4.06 6.76
N ILE A 264 4.09 5.24 7.02
CA ILE A 264 3.50 6.52 6.62
C ILE A 264 3.44 6.65 5.10
N GLN A 265 4.47 6.22 4.39
CA GLN A 265 4.49 6.24 2.93
C GLN A 265 3.38 5.38 2.33
N ALA A 266 3.19 4.15 2.83
CA ALA A 266 2.13 3.26 2.37
C ALA A 266 0.73 3.82 2.69
N PHE A 267 0.50 4.28 3.92
CA PHE A 267 -0.78 4.86 4.33
C PHE A 267 -1.12 6.12 3.51
N SER A 268 -0.13 6.96 3.25
CA SER A 268 -0.29 8.20 2.46
C SER A 268 -0.61 7.98 0.99
N ARG A 269 -0.63 6.72 0.51
CA ARG A 269 -1.20 6.41 -0.81
C ARG A 269 -2.71 6.59 -0.82
N THR A 270 -3.39 6.42 0.33
CA THR A 270 -4.86 6.43 0.43
C THR A 270 -5.47 7.78 0.74
N ASN A 271 -4.71 8.78 1.18
CA ASN A 271 -5.24 10.01 1.75
C ASN A 271 -5.27 11.22 0.79
N ARG A 272 -5.09 11.02 -0.51
CA ARG A 272 -5.22 12.09 -1.52
C ARG A 272 -6.66 12.55 -1.67
N ILE A 273 -6.86 13.85 -1.82
CA ILE A 273 -8.19 14.46 -1.98
C ILE A 273 -8.55 14.52 -3.46
N PRO A 274 -9.56 13.76 -3.92
CA PRO A 274 -10.09 13.92 -5.27
C PRO A 274 -11.17 15.03 -5.33
N ASN A 275 -12.05 15.04 -4.31
CA ASN A 275 -13.18 15.93 -4.09
C ASN A 275 -13.82 15.59 -2.73
N ASP A 276 -14.96 16.16 -2.42
CA ASP A 276 -15.68 16.00 -1.13
C ASP A 276 -16.28 14.60 -0.90
N THR A 277 -16.21 13.70 -1.89
CA THR A 277 -16.83 12.36 -1.78
C THR A 277 -15.94 11.30 -1.13
N LYS A 278 -14.65 11.59 -0.91
CA LYS A 278 -13.70 10.73 -0.22
C LYS A 278 -13.45 11.28 1.18
N PRO A 279 -14.02 10.65 2.22
CA PRO A 279 -13.98 11.23 3.57
C PRO A 279 -12.64 11.04 4.29
N TYR A 280 -11.91 9.95 3.99
CA TYR A 280 -10.64 9.59 4.62
C TYR A 280 -9.87 8.58 3.78
N GLY A 281 -8.58 8.37 4.11
CA GLY A 281 -7.83 7.21 3.66
C GLY A 281 -8.17 6.01 4.55
N ASN A 282 -8.52 4.89 3.96
CA ASN A 282 -9.00 3.71 4.67
C ASN A 282 -7.94 2.62 4.75
N ILE A 283 -7.60 2.19 5.95
CA ILE A 283 -6.58 1.16 6.21
C ILE A 283 -7.23 -0.01 6.92
N LEU A 284 -7.01 -1.21 6.42
CA LEU A 284 -7.40 -2.44 7.09
C LEU A 284 -6.13 -3.25 7.39
N ASP A 285 -5.75 -3.27 8.65
CA ASP A 285 -4.52 -3.91 9.13
C ASP A 285 -4.81 -5.30 9.69
N PHE A 286 -4.13 -6.32 9.14
CA PHE A 286 -4.22 -7.72 9.55
C PHE A 286 -3.07 -8.18 10.44
N ARG A 287 -2.12 -7.26 10.76
CA ARG A 287 -0.95 -7.56 11.60
C ARG A 287 -1.07 -7.02 13.02
N GLY A 288 -2.11 -6.22 13.31
CA GLY A 288 -2.30 -5.62 14.63
C GLY A 288 -1.23 -4.61 14.99
N GLN A 289 -0.83 -3.75 14.04
CA GLN A 289 0.31 -2.83 14.15
C GLN A 289 -0.02 -1.52 14.88
N GLN A 290 -0.94 -1.51 15.82
CA GLN A 290 -1.34 -0.28 16.51
C GLN A 290 -0.15 0.46 17.14
N SER A 291 0.76 -0.26 17.79
CA SER A 291 1.96 0.33 18.39
C SER A 291 2.90 0.98 17.36
N SER A 292 3.06 0.35 16.18
CA SER A 292 3.86 0.91 15.08
C SER A 292 3.22 2.17 14.49
N VAL A 293 1.88 2.20 14.42
CA VAL A 293 1.13 3.39 14.00
C VAL A 293 1.32 4.54 15.00
N ASP A 294 1.18 4.26 16.30
CA ASP A 294 1.36 5.26 17.34
C ASP A 294 2.79 5.82 17.37
N ALA A 295 3.79 4.94 17.22
CA ALA A 295 5.19 5.36 17.11
C ALA A 295 5.45 6.23 15.86
N ALA A 296 4.86 5.87 14.71
CA ALA A 296 5.00 6.64 13.49
C ALA A 296 4.31 8.02 13.60
N ILE A 297 3.10 8.09 14.20
CA ILE A 297 2.42 9.34 14.47
C ILE A 297 3.29 10.25 15.36
N THR A 298 3.84 9.71 16.44
CA THR A 298 4.70 10.46 17.36
C THR A 298 5.93 11.01 16.63
N LEU A 299 6.59 10.17 15.82
CA LEU A 299 7.83 10.54 15.13
C LEU A 299 7.62 11.63 14.07
N PHE A 300 6.52 11.53 13.29
CA PHE A 300 6.28 12.40 12.12
C PHE A 300 5.29 13.55 12.38
N SER A 301 4.80 13.72 13.63
CA SER A 301 3.82 14.76 13.95
C SER A 301 4.43 16.16 14.16
N GLY A 302 5.73 16.25 14.32
CA GLY A 302 6.39 17.50 14.73
C GLY A 302 6.09 17.86 16.19
N GLU A 303 5.89 19.13 16.47
CA GLU A 303 5.70 19.65 17.86
C GLU A 303 4.36 19.24 18.52
N LYS A 304 3.43 18.65 17.77
CA LYS A 304 2.05 18.33 18.25
C LYS A 304 1.87 16.91 18.79
N GLY A 305 2.92 16.22 19.19
CA GLY A 305 2.96 14.79 19.54
C GLY A 305 1.70 14.20 20.18
N GLU A 306 1.24 14.72 21.34
CA GLU A 306 0.08 14.13 22.04
C GLU A 306 -1.27 14.37 21.34
N SER A 307 -1.45 15.51 20.66
CA SER A 307 -2.68 15.82 19.92
C SER A 307 -2.68 15.25 18.49
N ALA A 308 -1.54 14.83 17.98
CA ALA A 308 -1.38 14.36 16.60
C ALA A 308 -2.28 13.18 16.25
N ARG A 309 -2.47 12.23 17.18
CA ARG A 309 -3.36 11.11 16.96
C ARG A 309 -4.79 11.54 16.62
N GLN A 310 -5.32 12.56 17.30
CA GLN A 310 -6.66 13.09 17.02
C GLN A 310 -6.74 13.83 15.70
N ILE A 311 -5.62 14.40 15.25
CA ILE A 311 -5.53 15.08 13.96
C ILE A 311 -5.42 14.05 12.83
N TRP A 312 -4.60 13.02 12.98
CA TRP A 312 -4.32 12.05 11.94
C TRP A 312 -5.43 11.03 11.73
N LEU A 313 -6.09 10.61 12.84
CA LEU A 313 -7.04 9.50 12.81
C LEU A 313 -8.48 9.99 12.88
N VAL A 314 -9.35 9.30 12.15
CA VAL A 314 -10.79 9.44 12.29
C VAL A 314 -11.24 8.71 13.56
N GLU A 315 -12.11 9.33 14.34
CA GLU A 315 -12.64 8.70 15.54
C GLU A 315 -13.46 7.44 15.20
N PRO A 316 -13.35 6.36 16.00
CA PRO A 316 -14.17 5.17 15.81
C PRO A 316 -15.66 5.49 15.83
N ALA A 317 -16.45 4.78 15.00
CA ALA A 317 -17.89 5.01 14.89
C ALA A 317 -18.64 4.87 16.25
N SER A 318 -18.15 4.04 17.17
CA SER A 318 -18.69 3.90 18.53
C SER A 318 -18.55 5.22 19.33
N VAL A 319 -17.40 5.86 19.24
CA VAL A 319 -17.13 7.15 19.92
C VAL A 319 -18.01 8.26 19.34
N ILE A 320 -18.11 8.33 18.00
CA ILE A 320 -18.98 9.31 17.33
C ILE A 320 -20.45 9.11 17.71
N LYS A 321 -20.94 7.84 17.75
CA LYS A 321 -22.30 7.53 18.17
C LYS A 321 -22.57 7.96 19.62
N THR A 322 -21.60 7.79 20.52
CA THR A 322 -21.74 8.22 21.93
C THR A 322 -21.81 9.74 22.01
N LYS A 323 -20.89 10.46 21.37
CA LYS A 323 -20.91 11.93 21.32
C LYS A 323 -22.22 12.48 20.73
N TYR A 324 -22.74 11.83 19.67
CA TYR A 324 -24.01 12.21 19.07
C TYR A 324 -25.19 12.03 20.02
N LYS A 325 -25.25 10.88 20.72
CA LYS A 325 -26.30 10.64 21.74
C LYS A 325 -26.24 11.66 22.88
N GLU A 326 -25.05 11.98 23.37
CA GLU A 326 -24.84 12.99 24.41
C GLU A 326 -25.25 14.40 23.95
N ALA A 327 -24.98 14.74 22.69
CA ALA A 327 -25.37 16.04 22.13
C ALA A 327 -26.89 16.20 21.97
N ILE A 328 -27.63 15.10 21.67
CA ILE A 328 -29.10 15.12 21.53
C ILE A 328 -29.79 15.12 22.92
N SER A 329 -29.13 14.56 23.96
CA SER A 329 -29.68 14.48 25.30
C SER A 329 -29.52 15.78 26.11
N LYS A 330 -28.83 16.75 25.60
CA LYS A 330 -28.71 18.13 26.10
C LYS A 330 -29.75 19.05 25.45
#